data_972c27e8bcc0fd1c3a91c3086c6d59fc
#
_entry.id   972c27e8bcc0fd1c3a91c3086c6d59fc
#
_cell.length_a   1.000
_cell.length_b   1.000
_cell.length_c   1.000
_cell.angle_alpha   90.00
_cell.angle_beta   90.00
_cell.angle_gamma   90.00
#
_symmetry.space_group_name_H-M   'P 1'
#
loop_
_entity.id
_entity.type
_entity.pdbx_description
1 polymer ?
#
loop_
_entity_poly.entity_id
_entity_poly.type
_entity_poly.pdbx_seq_one_letter_code
_entity_poly.pdbx_strand_id
1 'polypeptide(L)' 'MKINLSTAETYIINYIQNSGQDDGNWDTYGAAKDLRDICDMNGYTDYEQVDPDEFTELLKEHAL' A
#
# COMPACT_ATOMS: atom_id res chain seq x y z
N MET A 1 -14.23 -5.10 3.33
CA MET A 1 -12.86 -5.49 3.72
C MET A 1 -12.44 -4.65 4.91
N LYS A 2 -11.77 -5.27 5.86
CA LYS A 2 -11.28 -4.52 7.03
C LYS A 2 -9.91 -3.92 6.73
N ILE A 3 -9.77 -2.62 6.93
CA ILE A 3 -8.50 -1.91 6.75
C ILE A 3 -7.66 -2.09 8.02
N ASN A 4 -6.55 -2.80 7.89
CA ASN A 4 -5.57 -2.96 8.98
C ASN A 4 -4.18 -3.18 8.39
N LEU A 5 -3.16 -3.23 9.26
CA LEU A 5 -1.77 -3.35 8.80
C LEU A 5 -1.53 -4.62 7.98
N SER A 6 -2.08 -5.74 8.41
CA SER A 6 -1.90 -7.03 7.72
C SER A 6 -2.50 -7.00 6.31
N THR A 7 -3.74 -6.54 6.17
CA THR A 7 -4.39 -6.47 4.86
C THR A 7 -3.73 -5.43 3.96
N ALA A 8 -3.25 -4.33 4.53
CA ALA A 8 -2.53 -3.30 3.78
C ALA A 8 -1.22 -3.86 3.20
N GLU A 9 -0.47 -4.59 4.00
CA GLU A 9 0.78 -5.20 3.55
C GLU A 9 0.52 -6.22 2.43
N THR A 10 -0.49 -7.06 2.61
CA THR A 10 -0.88 -8.04 1.59
C THR A 10 -1.25 -7.34 0.28
N TYR A 11 -2.02 -6.27 0.36
CA TYR A 11 -2.41 -5.51 -0.82
C TYR A 11 -1.20 -4.96 -1.57
N ILE A 12 -0.24 -4.40 -0.84
CA ILE A 12 0.98 -3.83 -1.42
C ILE A 12 1.83 -4.91 -2.07
N ILE A 13 2.04 -6.03 -1.39
CA ILE A 13 2.83 -7.15 -1.92
C ILE A 13 2.20 -7.67 -3.21
N ASN A 14 0.88 -7.89 -3.21
CA ASN A 14 0.19 -8.37 -4.41
C ASN A 14 0.28 -7.37 -5.55
N TYR A 15 0.18 -6.07 -5.25
CA TYR A 15 0.30 -5.04 -6.27
C TYR A 15 1.69 -5.07 -6.93
N ILE A 16 2.74 -5.17 -6.13
CA ILE A 16 4.12 -5.20 -6.64
C ILE A 16 4.34 -6.45 -7.48
N GLN A 17 3.91 -7.62 -7.00
CA GLN A 17 4.08 -8.87 -7.71
C GLN A 17 3.30 -8.89 -9.02
N ASN A 18 2.09 -8.33 -9.05
CA ASN A 18 1.29 -8.24 -10.26
C ASN A 18 1.89 -7.30 -11.29
N SER A 19 2.76 -6.38 -10.85
CA SER A 19 3.52 -5.51 -11.75
C SER A 19 4.77 -6.18 -12.32
N GLY A 20 5.02 -7.44 -11.96
CA GLY A 20 6.18 -8.19 -12.43
C GLY A 20 7.46 -7.86 -11.68
N GLN A 21 7.37 -7.24 -10.52
CA GLN A 21 8.51 -6.86 -9.69
C GLN A 21 8.59 -7.70 -8.43
N ASP A 22 9.76 -7.64 -7.77
CA ASP A 22 10.01 -8.36 -6.54
C ASP A 22 9.71 -7.45 -5.35
N ASP A 23 8.76 -7.86 -4.50
CA ASP A 23 8.38 -7.09 -3.32
C ASP A 23 9.53 -6.92 -2.32
N GLY A 24 10.56 -7.74 -2.39
CA GLY A 24 11.76 -7.58 -1.56
C GLY A 24 12.54 -6.31 -1.83
N ASN A 25 12.27 -5.60 -2.93
CA ASN A 25 12.88 -4.32 -3.26
C ASN A 25 12.18 -3.14 -2.61
N TRP A 26 11.15 -3.37 -1.80
CA TRP A 26 10.39 -2.33 -1.11
C TRP A 26 10.29 -2.62 0.38
N ASP A 27 10.22 -1.53 1.17
CA ASP A 27 9.83 -1.62 2.58
C ASP A 27 8.31 -1.75 2.65
N THR A 28 7.82 -2.98 2.46
CA THR A 28 6.38 -3.23 2.40
C THR A 28 5.67 -2.94 3.72
N TYR A 29 6.35 -3.14 4.84
CA TYR A 29 5.78 -2.86 6.15
C TYR A 29 5.56 -1.35 6.33
N GLY A 30 6.58 -0.53 6.04
CA GLY A 30 6.45 0.92 6.13
C GLY A 30 5.41 1.47 5.17
N ALA A 31 5.38 0.95 3.94
CA ALA A 31 4.37 1.33 2.96
C ALA A 31 2.95 0.95 3.44
N ALA A 32 2.80 -0.21 4.07
CA ALA A 32 1.52 -0.64 4.60
C ALA A 32 1.02 0.28 5.72
N LYS A 33 1.91 0.75 6.58
CA LYS A 33 1.55 1.69 7.64
C LYS A 33 1.03 2.99 7.06
N ASP A 34 1.70 3.52 6.04
CA ASP A 34 1.27 4.76 5.38
C ASP A 34 -0.06 4.56 4.66
N LEU A 35 -0.24 3.43 3.97
CA LEU A 35 -1.49 3.14 3.28
C LEU A 35 -2.65 3.05 4.26
N ARG A 36 -2.46 2.37 5.38
CA ARG A 36 -3.49 2.29 6.42
C ARG A 36 -3.85 3.67 6.94
N ASP A 37 -2.84 4.52 7.20
CA ASP A 37 -3.07 5.86 7.72
C ASP A 37 -3.86 6.71 6.72
N ILE A 38 -3.54 6.62 5.43
CA ILE A 38 -4.28 7.32 4.39
C ILE A 38 -5.75 6.91 4.40
N CYS A 39 -6.01 5.60 4.48
CA CYS A 39 -7.37 5.09 4.51
C CYS A 39 -8.13 5.57 5.75
N ASP A 40 -7.48 5.54 6.92
CA ASP A 40 -8.10 6.01 8.16
C ASP A 40 -8.43 7.49 8.11
N MET A 41 -7.51 8.31 7.60
CA MET A 41 -7.70 9.76 7.54
C MET A 41 -8.81 10.17 6.59
N ASN A 42 -9.03 9.40 5.53
CA ASN A 42 -10.03 9.70 4.51
C ASN A 42 -11.33 8.91 4.70
N GLY A 43 -11.39 8.04 5.68
CA GLY A 43 -12.57 7.19 5.90
C GLY A 43 -12.79 6.15 4.81
N TYR A 44 -11.74 5.74 4.12
CA TYR A 44 -11.84 4.73 3.07
C TYR A 44 -12.09 3.34 3.67
N THR A 45 -12.92 2.56 3.00
CA THR A 45 -13.22 1.18 3.38
C THR A 45 -12.54 0.17 2.47
N ASP A 46 -11.92 0.64 1.38
CA ASP A 46 -11.24 -0.20 0.40
C ASP A 46 -9.98 0.53 -0.07
N TYR A 47 -8.89 -0.21 -0.27
CA TYR A 47 -7.63 0.36 -0.74
C TYR A 47 -7.74 0.95 -2.15
N GLU A 48 -8.65 0.45 -2.98
CA GLU A 48 -8.87 0.96 -4.33
C GLU A 48 -9.44 2.38 -4.35
N GLN A 49 -9.94 2.87 -3.22
CA GLN A 49 -10.41 4.24 -3.09
C GLN A 49 -9.26 5.26 -3.03
N VAL A 50 -8.06 4.79 -2.74
CA VAL A 50 -6.87 5.65 -2.72
C VAL A 50 -6.54 6.05 -4.16
N ASP A 51 -6.23 7.35 -4.36
CA ASP A 51 -5.84 7.87 -5.67
C ASP A 51 -4.61 7.12 -6.19
N PRO A 52 -4.63 6.63 -7.46
CA PRO A 52 -3.49 5.90 -8.02
C PRO A 52 -2.18 6.69 -7.98
N ASP A 53 -2.22 8.00 -8.17
CA ASP A 53 -1.01 8.83 -8.11
C ASP A 53 -0.47 8.88 -6.68
N GLU A 54 -1.36 9.01 -5.70
CA GLU A 54 -0.98 9.01 -4.30
C GLU A 54 -0.39 7.66 -3.89
N PHE A 55 -0.99 6.56 -4.35
CA PHE A 55 -0.47 5.22 -4.09
C PHE A 55 0.92 5.02 -4.69
N THR A 56 1.13 5.48 -5.92
CA THR A 56 2.42 5.41 -6.59
C THR A 56 3.48 6.19 -5.83
N GLU A 57 3.17 7.40 -5.37
CA GLU A 57 4.10 8.21 -4.59
C GLU A 57 4.46 7.54 -3.26
N LEU A 58 3.48 6.94 -2.61
CA LEU A 58 3.69 6.18 -1.38
C LEU A 58 4.69 5.05 -1.61
N LEU A 59 4.53 4.29 -2.68
CA LEU A 59 5.45 3.20 -3.00
C LEU A 59 6.86 3.72 -3.29
N LYS A 60 6.99 4.82 -4.02
CA LYS A 60 8.30 5.41 -4.32
C LYS A 60 9.05 5.80 -3.04
N GLU A 61 8.34 6.30 -2.05
CA GLU A 61 8.95 6.70 -0.77
C GLU A 61 9.49 5.50 0.01
N HIS A 62 9.00 4.31 -0.27
CA HIS A 62 9.40 3.09 0.43
C HIS A 62 10.21 2.14 -0.45
N ALA A 63 10.67 2.58 -1.61
CA ALA A 63 11.58 1.79 -2.44
C ALA A 63 12.95 1.70 -1.74
N LEU A 64 13.50 0.51 -1.68
CA LEU A 64 14.80 0.27 -1.03
C LEU A 64 15.97 0.51 -1.98
#